data_0ce0e664f5b690b6d536446c195ebebc
#
_entry.id   0ce0e664f5b690b6d536446c195ebebc
#
_cell.length_a   1.000
_cell.length_b   1.000
_cell.length_c   1.000
_cell.angle_alpha   90.00
_cell.angle_beta   90.00
_cell.angle_gamma   90.00
#
_symmetry.space_group_name_H-M   'P 1'
#
loop_
_entity.id
_entity.type
_entity.pdbx_description
1 polymer ?
#
loop_
_entity_poly.entity_id
_entity_poly.type
_entity_poly.pdbx_seq_one_letter_code
_entity_poly.pdbx_strand_id
1 'polypeptide(L)'
;MSEPTTPVRIALEHLCTGTVAPLVAEGRRFTSAIGKRPRGEAVAVSALGLAGDEQADLSVHGGLSKALYAWPVQHTAWWQAQRRERGASLFDEALPAGFFGENLGLRGVDAPLEEAQVFVGDTLHFPDAVLRVTEPRQPCFKFAAVMGYPQAGKDMVLSRRCGFYLAVVQAGTLQTGQVGELHPGPRGLSIAEALHAQRFKHLR
;
A
#
# COMPACT_ATOMS: atom_id res chain seq x y z
N MET A 1 -4.84 8.34 -30.73
CA MET A 1 -5.94 8.23 -29.75
C MET A 1 -5.80 6.87 -29.11
N SER A 2 -5.30 6.80 -27.87
CA SER A 2 -5.23 5.54 -27.11
C SER A 2 -6.65 5.07 -26.84
N GLU A 3 -6.93 3.79 -27.08
CA GLU A 3 -8.20 3.16 -26.74
C GLU A 3 -8.51 3.37 -25.25
N PRO A 4 -9.77 3.64 -24.86
CA PRO A 4 -10.16 3.66 -23.46
C PRO A 4 -9.92 2.25 -22.91
N THR A 5 -8.92 2.11 -22.06
CA THR A 5 -8.65 0.85 -21.35
C THR A 5 -9.85 0.54 -20.45
N THR A 6 -10.39 -0.65 -20.56
CA THR A 6 -11.55 -1.11 -19.77
C THR A 6 -11.21 -1.09 -18.28
N PRO A 7 -12.14 -0.68 -17.39
CA PRO A 7 -11.95 -0.78 -15.95
C PRO A 7 -11.63 -2.22 -15.52
N VAL A 8 -10.74 -2.36 -14.54
CA VAL A 8 -10.33 -3.64 -13.98
C VAL A 8 -11.06 -3.85 -12.65
N ARG A 9 -11.70 -5.00 -12.47
CA ARG A 9 -12.38 -5.34 -11.21
C ARG A 9 -11.36 -5.66 -10.13
N ILE A 10 -11.53 -5.05 -8.96
CA ILE A 10 -10.69 -5.22 -7.77
C ILE A 10 -11.52 -5.62 -6.56
N ALA A 11 -11.03 -6.53 -5.75
CA ALA A 11 -11.62 -6.92 -4.48
C ALA A 11 -10.83 -6.31 -3.32
N LEU A 12 -11.52 -5.76 -2.34
CA LEU A 12 -10.98 -5.32 -1.06
C LEU A 12 -10.93 -6.53 -0.11
N GLU A 13 -9.79 -7.22 -0.08
CA GLU A 13 -9.59 -8.47 0.69
C GLU A 13 -9.52 -8.21 2.18
N HIS A 14 -8.92 -7.09 2.58
CA HIS A 14 -8.90 -6.64 3.96
C HIS A 14 -8.76 -5.12 4.06
N LEU A 15 -9.36 -4.59 5.11
CA LEU A 15 -9.28 -3.18 5.52
C LEU A 15 -8.59 -3.13 6.88
N CYS A 16 -7.55 -2.28 7.01
CA CYS A 16 -6.77 -2.20 8.23
C CYS A 16 -6.61 -0.76 8.71
N THR A 17 -6.65 -0.59 10.04
CA THR A 17 -6.33 0.68 10.72
C THR A 17 -5.32 0.43 11.83
N GLY A 18 -4.57 1.46 12.20
CA GLY A 18 -3.62 1.39 13.29
C GLY A 18 -3.44 2.75 13.96
N THR A 19 -3.11 2.72 15.25
CA THR A 19 -2.74 3.89 16.02
C THR A 19 -1.22 4.04 16.10
N VAL A 20 -0.76 5.24 16.39
CA VAL A 20 0.66 5.52 16.62
C VAL A 20 1.14 4.77 17.87
N ALA A 21 2.16 3.95 17.72
CA ALA A 21 2.74 3.13 18.76
C ALA A 21 4.28 3.17 18.70
N PRO A 22 4.97 2.83 19.81
CA PRO A 22 6.41 2.67 19.79
C PRO A 22 6.84 1.54 18.85
N LEU A 23 7.86 1.81 18.04
CA LEU A 23 8.56 0.84 17.20
C LEU A 23 10.04 0.83 17.58
N VAL A 24 10.59 -0.33 17.87
CA VAL A 24 12.03 -0.47 18.10
C VAL A 24 12.67 -0.93 16.79
N ALA A 25 13.65 -0.17 16.30
CA ALA A 25 14.43 -0.48 15.12
C ALA A 25 15.89 -0.10 15.37
N GLU A 26 16.84 -0.99 15.06
CA GLU A 26 18.28 -0.76 15.23
C GLU A 26 18.66 -0.28 16.65
N GLY A 27 18.01 -0.85 17.68
CA GLY A 27 18.23 -0.51 19.09
C GLY A 27 17.67 0.87 19.52
N ARG A 28 16.98 1.59 18.63
CA ARG A 28 16.39 2.92 18.88
C ARG A 28 14.87 2.84 18.91
N ARG A 29 14.24 3.71 19.72
CA ARG A 29 12.78 3.84 19.75
C ARG A 29 12.32 4.94 18.81
N PHE A 30 11.29 4.62 18.02
CA PHE A 30 10.58 5.52 17.11
C PHE A 30 9.08 5.43 17.38
N THR A 31 8.32 6.40 16.89
CA THR A 31 6.86 6.31 16.79
C THR A 31 6.46 5.91 15.37
N SER A 32 5.47 5.01 15.23
CA SER A 32 5.00 4.54 13.95
C SER A 32 3.55 4.06 14.03
N ALA A 33 2.78 4.28 12.97
CA ALA A 33 1.47 3.69 12.76
C ALA A 33 1.51 2.52 11.74
N ILE A 34 2.70 1.90 11.53
CA ILE A 34 2.88 0.81 10.59
C ILE A 34 2.18 -0.49 11.04
N GLY A 35 2.01 -0.68 12.35
CA GLY A 35 1.35 -1.85 12.92
C GLY A 35 -0.17 -1.75 12.81
N LYS A 36 -0.70 -2.02 11.63
CA LYS A 36 -2.15 -1.98 11.38
C LYS A 36 -2.80 -3.33 11.67
N ARG A 37 -4.11 -3.28 11.96
CA ARG A 37 -4.92 -4.46 12.26
C ARG A 37 -6.19 -4.48 11.43
N PRO A 38 -6.68 -5.66 11.01
CA PRO A 38 -7.88 -5.77 10.20
C PRO A 38 -9.13 -5.30 10.96
N ARG A 39 -10.05 -4.72 10.19
CA ARG A 39 -11.38 -4.28 10.65
C ARG A 39 -12.44 -5.17 9.99
N GLY A 40 -13.35 -5.69 10.80
CA GLY A 40 -14.46 -6.52 10.32
C GLY A 40 -15.68 -5.71 9.90
N GLU A 41 -15.84 -4.51 10.45
CA GLU A 41 -16.94 -3.59 10.17
C GLU A 41 -16.62 -2.62 9.03
N ALA A 42 -17.64 -1.96 8.53
CA ALA A 42 -17.51 -0.85 7.59
C ALA A 42 -16.86 0.35 8.30
N VAL A 43 -15.92 0.99 7.62
CA VAL A 43 -15.15 2.12 8.15
C VAL A 43 -15.33 3.35 7.27
N ALA A 44 -15.66 4.47 7.88
CA ALA A 44 -15.76 5.75 7.18
C ALA A 44 -14.39 6.17 6.64
N VAL A 45 -14.36 6.65 5.41
CA VAL A 45 -13.18 7.24 4.75
C VAL A 45 -13.43 8.71 4.47
N SER A 46 -12.47 9.53 4.85
CA SER A 46 -12.47 10.98 4.64
C SER A 46 -11.20 11.43 3.91
N ALA A 47 -11.07 12.69 3.60
CA ALA A 47 -9.89 13.25 2.94
C ALA A 47 -8.57 12.91 3.66
N LEU A 48 -8.59 12.66 4.97
CA LEU A 48 -7.41 12.32 5.77
C LEU A 48 -7.21 10.81 5.96
N GLY A 49 -8.07 9.96 5.38
CA GLY A 49 -7.99 8.50 5.47
C GLY A 49 -9.13 7.87 6.25
N LEU A 50 -8.90 6.65 6.76
CA LEU A 50 -9.90 5.85 7.49
C LEU A 50 -10.12 6.36 8.91
N ALA A 51 -11.35 6.32 9.35
CA ALA A 51 -11.68 6.57 10.76
C ALA A 51 -10.96 5.56 11.67
N GLY A 52 -10.29 6.08 12.71
CA GLY A 52 -9.51 5.26 13.65
C GLY A 52 -8.13 4.83 13.12
N ASP A 53 -7.70 5.33 11.97
CA ASP A 53 -6.33 5.21 11.50
C ASP A 53 -5.53 6.48 11.83
N GLU A 54 -4.28 6.30 12.27
CA GLU A 54 -3.38 7.40 12.57
C GLU A 54 -2.17 7.41 11.63
N GLN A 55 -1.62 8.59 11.43
CA GLN A 55 -0.43 8.84 10.63
C GLN A 55 0.63 9.47 11.54
N ALA A 56 1.73 8.76 11.79
CA ALA A 56 2.75 9.18 12.76
C ALA A 56 3.59 10.39 12.29
N ASP A 57 3.65 10.64 10.98
CA ASP A 57 4.44 11.73 10.40
C ASP A 57 3.79 12.17 9.08
N LEU A 58 3.06 13.26 9.15
CA LEU A 58 2.35 13.84 8.01
C LEU A 58 3.28 14.43 6.94
N SER A 59 4.54 14.71 7.28
CA SER A 59 5.50 15.28 6.34
C SER A 59 6.08 14.25 5.36
N VAL A 60 6.08 12.97 5.76
CA VAL A 60 6.69 11.86 4.99
C VAL A 60 5.70 10.76 4.65
N HIS A 61 4.87 10.35 5.61
CA HIS A 61 3.99 9.18 5.53
C HIS A 61 2.52 9.52 5.80
N GLY A 62 2.03 10.61 5.26
CA GLY A 62 0.65 11.02 5.48
C GLY A 62 0.23 12.21 4.65
N GLY A 63 -0.88 12.85 5.04
CA GLY A 63 -1.48 13.96 4.34
C GLY A 63 -2.41 13.54 3.20
N LEU A 64 -2.98 14.53 2.50
CA LEU A 64 -4.05 14.32 1.52
C LEU A 64 -3.66 13.41 0.34
N SER A 65 -2.40 13.44 -0.09
CA SER A 65 -1.91 12.57 -1.18
C SER A 65 -1.56 11.16 -0.75
N LYS A 66 -1.40 10.94 0.56
CA LYS A 66 -1.06 9.65 1.18
C LYS A 66 -2.06 9.28 2.26
N ALA A 67 -3.34 9.59 2.00
CA ALA A 67 -4.43 9.35 2.94
C ALA A 67 -4.59 7.85 3.27
N LEU A 68 -4.35 6.98 2.28
CA LEU A 68 -4.41 5.53 2.41
C LEU A 68 -3.22 4.88 1.71
N TYR A 69 -2.81 3.72 2.21
CA TYR A 69 -1.84 2.85 1.56
C TYR A 69 -2.52 1.56 1.11
N ALA A 70 -2.43 1.26 -0.19
CA ALA A 70 -2.95 0.07 -0.82
C ALA A 70 -1.83 -0.94 -1.11
N TRP A 71 -2.11 -2.22 -0.85
CA TRP A 71 -1.20 -3.33 -1.02
C TRP A 71 -1.83 -4.40 -1.93
N PRO A 72 -1.19 -4.78 -3.06
CA PRO A 72 -1.59 -5.94 -3.83
C PRO A 72 -1.29 -7.23 -3.06
N VAL A 73 -2.33 -7.94 -2.61
CA VAL A 73 -2.19 -9.07 -1.66
C VAL A 73 -1.40 -10.25 -2.22
N GLN A 74 -1.36 -10.43 -3.54
CA GLN A 74 -0.58 -11.49 -4.19
C GLN A 74 0.92 -11.37 -3.93
N HIS A 75 1.42 -10.19 -3.56
CA HIS A 75 2.84 -10.00 -3.25
C HIS A 75 3.24 -10.57 -1.88
N THR A 76 2.26 -10.84 -1.02
CA THR A 76 2.51 -11.33 0.35
C THR A 76 3.33 -12.62 0.37
N ALA A 77 3.00 -13.58 -0.50
CA ALA A 77 3.74 -14.85 -0.57
C ALA A 77 5.20 -14.66 -0.99
N TRP A 78 5.48 -13.75 -1.92
CA TRP A 78 6.86 -13.42 -2.31
C TRP A 78 7.64 -12.81 -1.14
N TRP A 79 7.06 -11.86 -0.41
CA TRP A 79 7.70 -11.25 0.75
C TRP A 79 7.91 -12.24 1.91
N GLN A 80 6.97 -13.16 2.08
CA GLN A 80 7.12 -14.27 3.04
C GLN A 80 8.34 -15.14 2.70
N ALA A 81 8.50 -15.50 1.41
CA ALA A 81 9.68 -16.25 0.94
C ALA A 81 10.97 -15.45 1.16
N GLN A 82 10.98 -14.13 0.87
CA GLN A 82 12.16 -13.29 1.11
C GLN A 82 12.56 -13.25 2.59
N ARG A 83 11.60 -13.13 3.52
CA ARG A 83 11.88 -13.16 4.96
C ARG A 83 12.57 -14.47 5.38
N ARG A 84 12.10 -15.60 4.84
CA ARG A 84 12.68 -16.91 5.10
C ARG A 84 14.11 -17.03 4.52
N GLU A 85 14.30 -16.66 3.28
CA GLU A 85 15.62 -16.66 2.62
C GLU A 85 16.66 -15.78 3.33
N ARG A 86 16.20 -14.68 3.94
CA ARG A 86 17.04 -13.75 4.71
C ARG A 86 17.20 -14.12 6.18
N GLY A 87 16.62 -15.23 6.63
CA GLY A 87 16.68 -15.67 8.03
C GLY A 87 15.87 -14.80 9.01
N ALA A 88 14.99 -13.94 8.50
CA ALA A 88 14.10 -13.11 9.33
C ALA A 88 12.88 -13.86 9.85
N SER A 89 12.59 -15.04 9.30
CA SER A 89 11.61 -16.00 9.80
C SER A 89 12.18 -17.40 9.67
N LEU A 90 12.06 -18.21 10.72
CA LEU A 90 12.52 -19.61 10.73
C LEU A 90 11.44 -20.57 10.21
N PHE A 91 10.19 -20.12 10.19
CA PHE A 91 9.03 -20.91 9.82
C PHE A 91 8.26 -20.24 8.69
N ASP A 92 7.42 -21.00 8.03
CA ASP A 92 6.52 -20.51 6.98
C ASP A 92 5.28 -19.83 7.60
N GLU A 93 5.53 -18.77 8.38
CA GLU A 93 4.49 -17.99 9.04
C GLU A 93 3.73 -17.14 8.03
N ALA A 94 2.41 -17.24 8.01
CA ALA A 94 1.57 -16.35 7.24
C ALA A 94 1.72 -14.90 7.74
N LEU A 95 1.99 -13.98 6.84
CA LEU A 95 2.03 -12.56 7.18
C LEU A 95 0.58 -12.05 7.33
N PRO A 96 0.22 -11.51 8.51
CA PRO A 96 -1.14 -11.07 8.74
C PRO A 96 -1.51 -9.83 7.91
N ALA A 97 -2.79 -9.60 7.69
CA ALA A 97 -3.29 -8.34 7.14
C ALA A 97 -2.81 -7.15 7.97
N GLY A 98 -2.39 -6.07 7.32
CA GLY A 98 -1.79 -4.91 7.97
C GLY A 98 -0.29 -5.02 8.24
N PHE A 99 0.34 -6.16 7.92
CA PHE A 99 1.76 -6.40 8.19
C PHE A 99 2.69 -5.39 7.52
N PHE A 100 2.40 -5.01 6.29
CA PHE A 100 3.19 -4.04 5.52
C PHE A 100 2.83 -2.58 5.86
N GLY A 101 1.88 -2.38 6.78
CA GLY A 101 1.34 -1.08 7.15
C GLY A 101 0.24 -0.58 6.21
N GLU A 102 -0.33 -1.46 5.42
CA GLU A 102 -1.39 -1.14 4.48
C GLU A 102 -2.74 -0.91 5.17
N ASN A 103 -3.50 0.02 4.59
CA ASN A 103 -4.91 0.24 4.92
C ASN A 103 -5.82 -0.69 4.11
N LEU A 104 -5.50 -0.91 2.83
CA LEU A 104 -6.29 -1.68 1.89
C LEU A 104 -5.46 -2.82 1.31
N GLY A 105 -5.85 -4.06 1.57
CA GLY A 105 -5.37 -5.23 0.82
C GLY A 105 -6.23 -5.43 -0.41
N LEU A 106 -5.65 -5.24 -1.59
CA LEU A 106 -6.36 -5.29 -2.86
C LEU A 106 -5.97 -6.52 -3.68
N ARG A 107 -6.95 -7.16 -4.31
CA ARG A 107 -6.72 -8.23 -5.28
C ARG A 107 -7.45 -7.92 -6.59
N GLY A 108 -6.78 -8.09 -7.71
CA GLY A 108 -7.46 -8.09 -9.00
C GLY A 108 -8.37 -9.32 -9.13
N VAL A 109 -9.60 -9.13 -9.58
CA VAL A 109 -10.60 -10.22 -9.66
C VAL A 109 -10.31 -11.14 -10.84
N ASP A 110 -10.04 -10.56 -12.00
CA ASP A 110 -9.90 -11.29 -13.26
C ASP A 110 -8.42 -11.57 -13.63
N ALA A 111 -7.49 -10.78 -13.07
CA ALA A 111 -6.05 -10.90 -13.24
C ALA A 111 -5.31 -10.33 -12.03
N PRO A 112 -4.04 -10.69 -11.78
CA PRO A 112 -3.23 -10.08 -10.73
C PRO A 112 -3.15 -8.55 -10.86
N LEU A 113 -3.19 -7.85 -9.71
CA LEU A 113 -3.02 -6.39 -9.66
C LEU A 113 -1.53 -6.05 -9.53
N GLU A 114 -0.89 -5.69 -10.65
CA GLU A 114 0.54 -5.41 -10.69
C GLU A 114 0.84 -3.92 -10.76
N GLU A 115 1.88 -3.44 -10.06
CA GLU A 115 2.31 -2.04 -10.06
C GLU A 115 2.68 -1.51 -11.45
N ALA A 116 3.04 -2.39 -12.39
CA ALA A 116 3.30 -2.03 -13.78
C ALA A 116 2.02 -1.67 -14.57
N GLN A 117 0.85 -2.08 -14.08
CA GLN A 117 -0.46 -1.86 -14.69
C GLN A 117 -1.30 -0.80 -13.99
N VAL A 118 -0.87 -0.35 -12.81
CA VAL A 118 -1.48 0.74 -12.05
C VAL A 118 -0.70 2.02 -12.30
N PHE A 119 -1.39 3.10 -12.71
CA PHE A 119 -0.76 4.37 -13.07
C PHE A 119 -1.11 5.48 -12.08
N VAL A 120 -0.20 6.42 -11.91
CA VAL A 120 -0.48 7.65 -11.18
C VAL A 120 -1.64 8.38 -11.85
N GLY A 121 -2.69 8.65 -11.08
CA GLY A 121 -3.92 9.26 -11.57
C GLY A 121 -5.06 8.29 -11.87
N ASP A 122 -4.83 6.97 -11.85
CA ASP A 122 -5.91 5.99 -11.88
C ASP A 122 -6.85 6.19 -10.69
N THR A 123 -8.13 5.82 -10.82
CA THR A 123 -9.10 5.95 -9.75
C THR A 123 -9.74 4.61 -9.41
N LEU A 124 -9.90 4.34 -8.11
CA LEU A 124 -10.57 3.16 -7.59
C LEU A 124 -11.97 3.58 -7.16
N HIS A 125 -12.98 3.00 -7.78
CA HIS A 125 -14.38 3.26 -7.52
C HIS A 125 -14.98 2.09 -6.71
N PHE A 126 -15.25 2.34 -5.45
CA PHE A 126 -16.03 1.46 -4.59
C PHE A 126 -17.49 1.96 -4.54
N PRO A 127 -18.46 1.16 -4.02
CA PRO A 127 -19.87 1.55 -4.03
C PRO A 127 -20.19 2.93 -3.46
N ASP A 128 -19.40 3.39 -2.47
CA ASP A 128 -19.68 4.63 -1.73
C ASP A 128 -18.47 5.58 -1.68
N ALA A 129 -17.30 5.16 -2.16
CA ALA A 129 -16.07 5.97 -2.08
C ALA A 129 -15.28 5.92 -3.37
N VAL A 130 -14.60 7.04 -3.71
CA VAL A 130 -13.67 7.11 -4.84
C VAL A 130 -12.30 7.54 -4.36
N LEU A 131 -11.29 6.75 -4.71
CA LEU A 131 -9.89 6.97 -4.36
C LEU A 131 -9.06 7.18 -5.62
N ARG A 132 -7.97 7.95 -5.53
CA ARG A 132 -7.06 8.19 -6.66
C ARG A 132 -5.64 7.78 -6.31
N VAL A 133 -5.02 7.01 -7.20
CA VAL A 133 -3.61 6.61 -7.12
C VAL A 133 -2.71 7.84 -7.25
N THR A 134 -1.81 8.03 -6.31
CA THR A 134 -0.95 9.22 -6.23
C THR A 134 0.51 8.92 -6.46
N GLU A 135 1.05 7.94 -5.77
CA GLU A 135 2.48 7.64 -5.82
C GLU A 135 2.80 6.23 -5.30
N PRO A 136 3.94 5.62 -5.69
CA PRO A 136 4.41 4.38 -5.11
C PRO A 136 4.79 4.58 -3.64
N ARG A 137 4.62 3.54 -2.82
CA ARG A 137 5.21 3.53 -1.49
C ARG A 137 6.73 3.47 -1.57
N GLN A 138 7.39 4.43 -0.92
CA GLN A 138 8.84 4.44 -0.84
C GLN A 138 9.33 3.52 0.28
N PRO A 139 10.46 2.82 0.08
CA PRO A 139 11.10 2.07 1.15
C PRO A 139 11.57 3.02 2.27
N CYS A 140 11.45 2.56 3.50
CA CYS A 140 11.95 3.29 4.67
C CYS A 140 12.52 2.32 5.71
N PHE A 141 13.31 2.82 6.66
CA PHE A 141 13.91 2.00 7.71
C PHE A 141 12.85 1.30 8.59
N LYS A 142 11.67 1.91 8.81
CA LYS A 142 10.57 1.29 9.55
C LYS A 142 10.03 0.05 8.84
N PHE A 143 10.00 0.07 7.51
CA PHE A 143 9.65 -1.12 6.72
C PHE A 143 10.70 -2.22 6.89
N ALA A 144 11.99 -1.90 6.80
CA ALA A 144 13.05 -2.87 7.02
C ALA A 144 13.00 -3.48 8.43
N ALA A 145 12.67 -2.67 9.43
CA ALA A 145 12.49 -3.14 10.81
C ALA A 145 11.35 -4.15 10.95
N VAL A 146 10.20 -3.88 10.33
CA VAL A 146 9.04 -4.80 10.33
C VAL A 146 9.35 -6.07 9.55
N MET A 147 10.04 -5.95 8.42
CA MET A 147 10.47 -7.10 7.61
C MET A 147 11.51 -7.98 8.32
N GLY A 148 12.22 -7.44 9.32
CA GLY A 148 13.21 -8.16 10.12
C GLY A 148 14.57 -8.33 9.44
N TYR A 149 14.84 -7.64 8.32
CA TYR A 149 16.13 -7.66 7.66
C TYR A 149 16.44 -6.33 6.94
N PRO A 150 17.71 -5.87 6.92
CA PRO A 150 18.06 -4.52 6.47
C PRO A 150 17.92 -4.29 4.96
N GLN A 151 18.01 -5.35 4.13
CA GLN A 151 17.90 -5.24 2.67
C GLN A 151 16.47 -5.12 2.14
N ALA A 152 15.44 -5.17 3.00
CA ALA A 152 14.04 -5.16 2.59
C ALA A 152 13.68 -3.95 1.71
N GLY A 153 14.25 -2.77 2.00
CA GLY A 153 14.08 -1.59 1.17
C GLY A 153 14.66 -1.73 -0.24
N LYS A 154 15.84 -2.37 -0.37
CA LYS A 154 16.45 -2.66 -1.66
C LYS A 154 15.64 -3.69 -2.44
N ASP A 155 15.18 -4.73 -1.77
CA ASP A 155 14.36 -5.80 -2.37
C ASP A 155 13.02 -5.24 -2.86
N MET A 156 12.42 -4.27 -2.14
CA MET A 156 11.22 -3.54 -2.60
C MET A 156 11.45 -2.81 -3.94
N VAL A 157 12.54 -2.06 -4.05
CA VAL A 157 12.87 -1.32 -5.28
C VAL A 157 13.16 -2.26 -6.45
N LEU A 158 13.90 -3.34 -6.21
CA LEU A 158 14.28 -4.29 -7.26
C LEU A 158 13.10 -5.14 -7.74
N SER A 159 12.25 -5.58 -6.82
CA SER A 159 11.07 -6.39 -7.16
C SER A 159 9.89 -5.55 -7.67
N ARG A 160 9.88 -4.24 -7.40
CA ARG A 160 8.78 -3.30 -7.65
C ARG A 160 7.49 -3.63 -6.89
N ARG A 161 7.53 -4.53 -5.92
CA ARG A 161 6.41 -4.94 -5.07
C ARG A 161 6.30 -4.00 -3.87
N CYS A 162 5.79 -2.82 -4.10
CA CYS A 162 5.76 -1.72 -3.12
C CYS A 162 4.35 -1.30 -2.71
N GLY A 163 3.32 -1.61 -3.51
CA GLY A 163 2.01 -1.00 -3.35
C GLY A 163 2.02 0.49 -3.67
N PHE A 164 0.94 1.18 -3.37
CA PHE A 164 0.78 2.59 -3.76
C PHE A 164 -0.09 3.37 -2.77
N TYR A 165 0.15 4.67 -2.70
CA TYR A 165 -0.65 5.60 -1.93
C TYR A 165 -1.86 6.08 -2.71
N LEU A 166 -2.90 6.46 -1.95
CA LEU A 166 -4.18 6.91 -2.46
C LEU A 166 -4.60 8.21 -1.76
N ALA A 167 -5.09 9.15 -2.56
CA ALA A 167 -5.88 10.28 -2.09
C ALA A 167 -7.37 9.93 -2.13
N VAL A 168 -8.16 10.50 -1.23
CA VAL A 168 -9.62 10.35 -1.24
C VAL A 168 -10.22 11.44 -2.13
N VAL A 169 -10.90 11.04 -3.19
CA VAL A 169 -11.61 11.94 -4.12
C VAL A 169 -13.05 12.15 -3.66
N GLN A 170 -13.71 11.06 -3.28
CA GLN A 170 -15.05 11.08 -2.71
C GLN A 170 -15.01 10.31 -1.39
N ALA A 171 -15.38 10.99 -0.32
CA ALA A 171 -15.55 10.40 1.00
C ALA A 171 -16.77 9.47 1.01
N GLY A 172 -16.73 8.47 1.89
CA GLY A 172 -17.81 7.49 2.01
C GLY A 172 -17.45 6.40 3.01
N THR A 173 -17.71 5.15 2.67
CA THR A 173 -17.50 3.99 3.53
C THR A 173 -16.83 2.86 2.76
N LEU A 174 -15.85 2.23 3.38
CA LEU A 174 -15.17 1.03 2.86
C LEU A 174 -15.39 -0.15 3.80
N GLN A 175 -15.52 -1.34 3.24
CA GLN A 175 -15.66 -2.58 3.98
C GLN A 175 -14.97 -3.74 3.28
N THR A 176 -14.32 -4.60 4.05
CA THR A 176 -13.77 -5.88 3.58
C THR A 176 -14.81 -6.68 2.80
N GLY A 177 -14.42 -7.24 1.67
CA GLY A 177 -15.30 -8.00 0.77
C GLY A 177 -15.97 -7.16 -0.33
N GLN A 178 -15.89 -5.83 -0.28
CA GLN A 178 -16.38 -5.01 -1.39
C GLN A 178 -15.59 -5.28 -2.67
N VAL A 179 -16.31 -5.24 -3.79
CA VAL A 179 -15.72 -5.22 -5.13
C VAL A 179 -15.89 -3.82 -5.70
N GLY A 180 -14.80 -3.27 -6.20
CA GLY A 180 -14.76 -2.00 -6.89
C GLY A 180 -14.11 -2.15 -8.27
N GLU A 181 -13.87 -1.02 -8.92
CA GLU A 181 -13.26 -0.95 -10.24
C GLU A 181 -12.09 0.03 -10.24
N LEU A 182 -10.97 -0.38 -10.82
CA LEU A 182 -9.84 0.48 -11.15
C LEU A 182 -10.08 1.08 -12.54
N HIS A 183 -10.40 2.36 -12.57
CA HIS A 183 -10.61 3.12 -13.79
C HIS A 183 -9.31 3.75 -14.25
N PRO A 184 -8.95 3.58 -15.53
CA PRO A 184 -7.75 4.16 -16.09
C PRO A 184 -7.79 5.71 -16.08
N GLY A 185 -6.73 6.31 -15.54
CA GLY A 185 -6.43 7.73 -15.64
C GLY A 185 -5.44 8.03 -16.78
N PRO A 186 -4.68 9.13 -16.69
CA PRO A 186 -3.62 9.42 -17.64
C PRO A 186 -2.55 8.32 -17.66
N ARG A 187 -2.18 7.86 -18.86
CA ARG A 187 -1.14 6.83 -19.04
C ARG A 187 0.27 7.47 -19.03
N GLY A 188 0.59 8.19 -17.92
CA GLY A 188 1.91 8.77 -17.71
C GLY A 188 2.91 7.74 -17.17
N LEU A 189 3.11 7.73 -15.85
CA LEU A 189 4.00 6.77 -15.18
C LEU A 189 3.16 5.71 -14.46
N SER A 190 3.47 4.44 -14.68
CA SER A 190 3.03 3.36 -13.82
C SER A 190 3.67 3.48 -12.43
N ILE A 191 3.08 2.84 -11.43
CA ILE A 191 3.65 2.79 -10.07
C ILE A 191 5.05 2.17 -10.08
N ALA A 192 5.27 1.14 -10.89
CA ALA A 192 6.58 0.51 -11.05
C ALA A 192 7.64 1.46 -11.64
N GLU A 193 7.27 2.25 -12.66
CA GLU A 193 8.14 3.25 -13.28
C GLU A 193 8.40 4.44 -12.35
N ALA A 194 7.35 4.92 -11.65
CA ALA A 194 7.45 6.01 -10.69
C ALA A 194 8.39 5.66 -9.52
N LEU A 195 8.33 4.43 -9.00
CA LEU A 195 9.26 3.93 -7.99
C LEU A 195 10.71 3.97 -8.49
N HIS A 196 10.93 3.53 -9.73
CA HIS A 196 12.26 3.51 -10.33
C HIS A 196 12.80 4.92 -10.58
N ALA A 197 11.99 5.83 -11.11
CA ALA A 197 12.36 7.21 -11.40
C ALA A 197 12.78 8.01 -10.15
N GLN A 198 12.13 7.75 -9.00
CA GLN A 198 12.46 8.44 -7.74
C GLN A 198 13.83 8.03 -7.18
N ARG A 199 14.31 6.80 -7.47
CA ARG A 199 15.63 6.33 -7.07
C ARG A 199 16.76 7.23 -7.60
N PHE A 200 16.60 7.83 -8.77
CA PHE A 200 17.61 8.66 -9.40
C PHE A 200 17.57 10.14 -8.99
N LYS A 201 16.52 10.60 -8.30
CA LYS A 201 16.45 11.98 -7.79
C LYS A 201 17.45 12.27 -6.66
N HIS A 202 17.87 11.23 -5.92
CA HIS A 202 18.87 11.35 -4.86
C HIS A 202 20.34 11.28 -5.35
N LEU A 203 20.54 11.09 -6.66
CA LEU A 203 21.86 11.00 -7.30
C LEU A 203 22.20 12.24 -8.15
N ARG A 204 21.37 13.30 -8.08
CA ARG A 204 21.62 14.57 -8.75
C ARG A 204 21.90 15.69 -7.76
#